data_6c9b0c703a636f44407fae2ab1fe7db8
#
_entry.id   6c9b0c703a636f44407fae2ab1fe7db8
#
_cell.length_a   1.000
_cell.length_b   1.000
_cell.length_c   1.000
_cell.angle_alpha   90.00
_cell.angle_beta   90.00
_cell.angle_gamma   90.00
#
_symmetry.space_group_name_H-M   'P 1'
#
loop_
_entity.id
_entity.type
_entity.pdbx_description
1 polymer ?
#
loop_
_entity_poly.entity_id
_entity_poly.type
_entity_poly.pdbx_seq_one_letter_code
_entity_poly.pdbx_strand_id
1 'polypeptide(L)'
;MTTIPFITVEGPIGVGKTSLAKAISSHFDFHLLKEIVDENPFLDKFYSNIDEWSFQTEMFFLCNRYKQLSDIQRHYLSAQKPVAADYHIFKNIIFAKRTLRPEEYDKYLEVYRILTADMPKPNVVVYLHASLETLLKRVKLRGREFERDMSPLYLEQLSADYDEFIHHFEKTHPEIPVLRINGDEIDFVNYEQDLGQVLQKVEESLLKRSTTL
;
A
#
# COMPACT_ATOMS: atom_id res chain seq x y z
N MET A 1 14.84 22.63 -5.37
CA MET A 1 15.40 21.47 -4.65
C MET A 1 14.75 20.22 -5.20
N THR A 2 15.52 19.28 -5.73
CA THR A 2 14.97 17.99 -6.22
C THR A 2 14.37 17.22 -5.04
N THR A 3 13.10 16.90 -5.12
CA THR A 3 12.40 16.12 -4.08
C THR A 3 12.94 14.70 -4.07
N ILE A 4 13.33 14.17 -2.90
CA ILE A 4 13.82 12.79 -2.77
C ILE A 4 12.70 11.83 -3.15
N PRO A 5 12.93 10.86 -4.06
CA PRO A 5 11.92 9.89 -4.42
C PRO A 5 11.44 9.07 -3.22
N PHE A 6 10.13 9.08 -2.99
CA PHE A 6 9.42 8.19 -2.09
C PHE A 6 8.22 7.63 -2.85
N ILE A 7 8.35 6.41 -3.35
CA ILE A 7 7.35 5.72 -4.15
C ILE A 7 6.62 4.72 -3.27
N THR A 8 5.29 4.69 -3.36
CA THR A 8 4.50 3.66 -2.70
C THR A 8 3.74 2.81 -3.72
N VAL A 9 3.70 1.51 -3.50
CA VAL A 9 2.89 0.58 -4.28
C VAL A 9 1.68 0.18 -3.44
N GLU A 10 0.49 0.49 -3.92
CA GLU A 10 -0.77 0.28 -3.23
C GLU A 10 -1.73 -0.61 -4.03
N GLY A 11 -2.73 -1.15 -3.34
CA GLY A 11 -3.75 -1.99 -3.94
C GLY A 11 -4.21 -3.12 -3.03
N PRO A 12 -5.23 -3.90 -3.42
CA PRO A 12 -5.83 -4.95 -2.60
C PRO A 12 -4.87 -6.10 -2.27
N ILE A 13 -5.32 -7.00 -1.39
CA ILE A 13 -4.57 -8.20 -1.02
C ILE A 13 -4.41 -9.09 -2.26
N GLY A 14 -3.23 -9.65 -2.46
CA GLY A 14 -2.94 -10.55 -3.59
C GLY A 14 -2.52 -9.86 -4.89
N VAL A 15 -2.63 -8.52 -5.03
CA VAL A 15 -2.39 -7.83 -6.31
C VAL A 15 -0.92 -7.78 -6.76
N GLY A 16 0.07 -8.03 -5.87
CA GLY A 16 1.49 -8.08 -6.23
C GLY A 16 2.34 -6.90 -5.74
N LYS A 17 1.85 -6.10 -4.79
CA LYS A 17 2.55 -4.90 -4.24
C LYS A 17 4.01 -5.14 -3.90
N THR A 18 4.30 -6.16 -3.09
CA THR A 18 5.66 -6.46 -2.64
C THR A 18 6.59 -6.85 -3.79
N SER A 19 6.09 -7.56 -4.80
CA SER A 19 6.87 -7.94 -5.98
C SER A 19 7.26 -6.70 -6.78
N LEU A 20 6.31 -5.79 -7.02
CA LEU A 20 6.59 -4.56 -7.75
C LEU A 20 7.47 -3.60 -6.95
N ALA A 21 7.23 -3.42 -5.65
CA ALA A 21 8.08 -2.56 -4.81
C ALA A 21 9.53 -3.05 -4.78
N LYS A 22 9.76 -4.37 -4.73
CA LYS A 22 11.10 -4.96 -4.86
C LYS A 22 11.74 -4.68 -6.22
N ALA A 23 10.98 -4.82 -7.31
CA ALA A 23 11.48 -4.56 -8.65
C ALA A 23 11.87 -3.08 -8.84
N ILE A 24 11.04 -2.15 -8.36
CA ILE A 24 11.33 -0.71 -8.35
C ILE A 24 12.60 -0.44 -7.51
N SER A 25 12.66 -0.96 -6.29
CA SER A 25 13.81 -0.81 -5.40
C SER A 25 15.11 -1.29 -6.06
N SER A 26 15.08 -2.48 -6.69
CA SER A 26 16.27 -3.05 -7.34
C SER A 26 16.69 -2.30 -8.59
N HIS A 27 15.73 -1.82 -9.40
CA HIS A 27 16.01 -1.13 -10.66
C HIS A 27 16.61 0.27 -10.45
N PHE A 28 16.08 1.02 -9.48
CA PHE A 28 16.50 2.40 -9.21
C PHE A 28 17.51 2.54 -8.06
N ASP A 29 17.93 1.43 -7.45
CA ASP A 29 18.79 1.42 -6.24
C ASP A 29 18.16 2.22 -5.07
N PHE A 30 16.85 2.02 -4.84
CA PHE A 30 16.10 2.64 -3.75
C PHE A 30 16.04 1.72 -2.54
N HIS A 31 16.00 2.30 -1.33
CA HIS A 31 15.73 1.49 -0.13
C HIS A 31 14.32 0.90 -0.20
N LEU A 32 14.21 -0.41 0.07
CA LEU A 32 12.91 -1.11 0.12
C LEU A 32 12.30 -1.03 1.52
N LEU A 33 11.16 -0.37 1.64
CA LEU A 33 10.30 -0.50 2.82
C LEU A 33 9.27 -1.60 2.56
N LYS A 34 9.43 -2.72 3.29
CA LYS A 34 8.51 -3.86 3.20
C LYS A 34 7.56 -3.87 4.39
N GLU A 35 6.28 -4.09 4.12
CA GLU A 35 5.26 -4.23 5.17
C GLU A 35 5.53 -5.47 6.04
N ILE A 36 5.49 -5.28 7.36
CA ILE A 36 5.57 -6.35 8.36
C ILE A 36 4.12 -6.78 8.68
N VAL A 37 3.70 -7.90 8.11
CA VAL A 37 2.35 -8.44 8.28
C VAL A 37 2.34 -9.60 9.27
N ASP A 38 3.33 -10.48 9.17
CA ASP A 38 3.36 -11.76 9.88
C ASP A 38 3.60 -11.60 11.40
N GLU A 39 3.98 -10.40 11.86
CA GLU A 39 4.16 -10.10 13.28
C GLU A 39 2.86 -9.69 14.00
N ASN A 40 1.74 -9.53 13.28
CA ASN A 40 0.48 -9.16 13.90
C ASN A 40 -0.15 -10.38 14.62
N PRO A 41 -0.21 -10.39 15.96
CA PRO A 41 -0.68 -11.54 16.73
C PRO A 41 -2.20 -11.74 16.65
N PHE A 42 -2.91 -10.80 16.03
CA PHE A 42 -4.38 -10.81 15.91
C PHE A 42 -4.86 -11.31 14.55
N LEU A 43 -3.98 -11.50 13.55
CA LEU A 43 -4.38 -11.77 12.17
C LEU A 43 -5.16 -13.08 12.01
N ASP A 44 -4.74 -14.16 12.64
CA ASP A 44 -5.45 -15.43 12.57
C ASP A 44 -6.86 -15.32 13.16
N LYS A 45 -6.97 -14.58 14.27
CA LYS A 45 -8.25 -14.33 14.94
C LYS A 45 -9.14 -13.38 14.13
N PHE A 46 -8.54 -12.37 13.49
CA PHE A 46 -9.22 -11.39 12.66
C PHE A 46 -9.97 -12.06 11.49
N TYR A 47 -9.32 -12.93 10.72
CA TYR A 47 -10.00 -13.61 9.61
C TYR A 47 -11.05 -14.62 10.07
N SER A 48 -10.93 -15.14 11.29
CA SER A 48 -11.94 -16.03 11.89
C SER A 48 -13.15 -15.28 12.44
N ASN A 49 -12.95 -14.06 12.98
CA ASN A 49 -14.01 -13.22 13.55
C ASN A 49 -13.63 -11.73 13.46
N ILE A 50 -13.97 -11.12 12.32
CA ILE A 50 -13.64 -9.72 12.00
C ILE A 50 -14.24 -8.77 13.03
N ASP A 51 -15.51 -8.96 13.41
CA ASP A 51 -16.23 -8.04 14.30
C ASP A 51 -15.61 -7.93 15.71
N GLU A 52 -14.97 -9.00 16.17
CA GLU A 52 -14.35 -9.03 17.50
C GLU A 52 -12.91 -8.52 17.50
N TRP A 53 -12.14 -8.80 16.42
CA TRP A 53 -10.70 -8.59 16.43
C TRP A 53 -10.22 -7.43 15.55
N SER A 54 -11.11 -6.76 14.82
CA SER A 54 -10.73 -5.70 13.89
C SER A 54 -10.05 -4.52 14.58
N PHE A 55 -10.55 -4.04 15.71
CA PHE A 55 -9.98 -2.86 16.36
C PHE A 55 -8.52 -3.09 16.81
N GLN A 56 -8.25 -4.22 17.48
CA GLN A 56 -6.90 -4.59 17.92
C GLN A 56 -5.96 -4.78 16.72
N THR A 57 -6.47 -5.42 15.67
CA THR A 57 -5.71 -5.68 14.43
C THR A 57 -5.33 -4.37 13.73
N GLU A 58 -6.28 -3.47 13.56
CA GLU A 58 -6.06 -2.19 12.89
C GLU A 58 -5.16 -1.25 13.71
N MET A 59 -5.34 -1.20 15.04
CA MET A 59 -4.46 -0.44 15.93
C MET A 59 -3.02 -0.95 15.91
N PHE A 60 -2.82 -2.26 15.90
CA PHE A 60 -1.49 -2.86 15.79
C PHE A 60 -0.81 -2.45 14.47
N PHE A 61 -1.51 -2.56 13.35
CA PHE A 61 -0.99 -2.14 12.06
C PHE A 61 -0.69 -0.64 12.02
N LEU A 62 -1.55 0.20 12.60
CA LEU A 62 -1.31 1.64 12.65
C LEU A 62 -0.03 1.97 13.41
N CYS A 63 0.17 1.39 14.59
CA CYS A 63 1.37 1.61 15.40
C CYS A 63 2.64 1.15 14.69
N ASN A 64 2.62 -0.04 14.08
CA ASN A 64 3.78 -0.57 13.37
C ASN A 64 4.12 0.23 12.11
N ARG A 65 3.13 0.60 11.31
CA ARG A 65 3.35 1.41 10.10
C ARG A 65 3.82 2.81 10.44
N TYR A 66 3.28 3.42 11.52
CA TYR A 66 3.80 4.67 12.06
C TYR A 66 5.29 4.56 12.40
N LYS A 67 5.68 3.53 13.15
CA LYS A 67 7.07 3.27 13.51
C LYS A 67 7.96 3.11 12.27
N GLN A 68 7.55 2.27 11.32
CA GLN A 68 8.31 2.03 10.09
C GLN A 68 8.49 3.31 9.26
N LEU A 69 7.43 4.12 9.09
CA LEU A 69 7.52 5.38 8.34
C LEU A 69 8.35 6.44 9.08
N SER A 70 8.28 6.50 10.43
CA SER A 70 9.15 7.35 11.23
C SER A 70 10.62 6.99 11.06
N ASP A 71 10.93 5.69 11.02
CA ASP A 71 12.30 5.19 10.79
C ASP A 71 12.77 5.54 9.36
N ILE A 72 11.91 5.36 8.36
CA ILE A 72 12.19 5.76 6.97
C ILE A 72 12.46 7.26 6.85
N GLN A 73 11.63 8.10 7.46
CA GLN A 73 11.83 9.54 7.48
C GLN A 73 13.18 9.90 8.10
N ARG A 74 13.49 9.32 9.25
CA ARG A 74 14.69 9.65 10.03
C ARG A 74 15.99 9.14 9.40
N HIS A 75 16.00 7.92 8.87
CA HIS A 75 17.24 7.25 8.46
C HIS A 75 17.49 7.28 6.96
N TYR A 76 16.45 7.51 6.15
CA TYR A 76 16.56 7.49 4.69
C TYR A 76 16.20 8.84 4.06
N LEU A 77 14.96 9.29 4.15
CA LEU A 77 14.53 10.51 3.46
C LEU A 77 15.29 11.74 3.95
N SER A 78 15.51 11.90 5.26
CA SER A 78 16.34 12.98 5.81
C SER A 78 17.81 12.89 5.39
N ALA A 79 18.29 11.71 5.09
CA ALA A 79 19.65 11.45 4.56
C ALA A 79 19.72 11.48 3.02
N GLN A 80 18.70 12.02 2.34
CA GLN A 80 18.60 12.12 0.89
C GLN A 80 18.66 10.76 0.17
N LYS A 81 18.19 9.68 0.80
CA LYS A 81 18.15 8.33 0.23
C LYS A 81 16.74 8.02 -0.26
N PRO A 82 16.56 7.67 -1.54
CA PRO A 82 15.24 7.32 -2.09
C PRO A 82 14.66 6.04 -1.50
N VAL A 83 13.33 5.94 -1.49
CA VAL A 83 12.59 4.80 -0.90
C VAL A 83 11.52 4.30 -1.87
N ALA A 84 11.42 2.97 -2.00
CA ALA A 84 10.29 2.28 -2.59
C ALA A 84 9.59 1.44 -1.50
N ALA A 85 8.28 1.64 -1.31
CA ALA A 85 7.51 0.98 -0.28
C ALA A 85 6.39 0.12 -0.88
N ASP A 86 6.10 -1.03 -0.26
CA ASP A 86 4.96 -1.87 -0.66
C ASP A 86 3.66 -1.52 0.07
N TYR A 87 3.64 -0.36 0.74
CA TYR A 87 2.47 0.28 1.33
C TYR A 87 2.76 1.75 1.70
N HIS A 88 1.67 2.50 1.95
CA HIS A 88 1.71 3.74 2.71
C HIS A 88 0.69 3.69 3.85
N ILE A 89 0.88 4.52 4.90
CA ILE A 89 0.02 4.49 6.10
C ILE A 89 -1.45 4.84 5.80
N PHE A 90 -1.75 5.51 4.68
CA PHE A 90 -3.14 5.84 4.32
C PHE A 90 -4.00 4.59 4.05
N LYS A 91 -3.40 3.44 3.68
CA LYS A 91 -4.15 2.17 3.58
C LYS A 91 -4.89 1.80 4.88
N ASN A 92 -4.40 2.25 6.03
CA ASN A 92 -5.04 2.06 7.33
C ASN A 92 -6.48 2.60 7.37
N ILE A 93 -6.75 3.71 6.68
CA ILE A 93 -8.10 4.29 6.59
C ILE A 93 -9.03 3.35 5.81
N ILE A 94 -8.52 2.74 4.72
CA ILE A 94 -9.29 1.84 3.86
C ILE A 94 -9.74 0.62 4.67
N PHE A 95 -8.80 -0.04 5.35
CA PHE A 95 -9.08 -1.23 6.15
C PHE A 95 -9.96 -0.92 7.35
N ALA A 96 -9.63 0.11 8.11
CA ALA A 96 -10.40 0.51 9.29
C ALA A 96 -11.86 0.89 8.93
N LYS A 97 -12.08 1.61 7.81
CA LYS A 97 -13.42 1.95 7.32
C LYS A 97 -14.24 0.68 7.01
N ARG A 98 -13.58 -0.38 6.51
CA ARG A 98 -14.21 -1.64 6.14
C ARG A 98 -14.55 -2.52 7.34
N THR A 99 -13.72 -2.51 8.38
CA THR A 99 -13.74 -3.54 9.42
C THR A 99 -14.21 -3.05 10.79
N LEU A 100 -14.09 -1.75 11.08
CA LEU A 100 -14.47 -1.18 12.37
C LEU A 100 -15.92 -0.76 12.42
N ARG A 101 -16.54 -0.89 13.61
CA ARG A 101 -17.84 -0.29 13.91
C ARG A 101 -17.72 1.25 13.91
N PRO A 102 -18.80 2.00 13.63
CA PRO A 102 -18.73 3.46 13.51
C PRO A 102 -18.02 4.15 14.69
N GLU A 103 -18.36 3.78 15.94
CA GLU A 103 -17.77 4.40 17.13
C GLU A 103 -16.28 4.06 17.32
N GLU A 104 -15.85 2.89 16.85
CA GLU A 104 -14.45 2.46 16.86
C GLU A 104 -13.68 3.16 15.75
N TYR A 105 -14.30 3.32 14.58
CA TYR A 105 -13.69 4.02 13.45
C TYR A 105 -13.43 5.49 13.77
N ASP A 106 -14.36 6.19 14.43
CA ASP A 106 -14.17 7.58 14.83
C ASP A 106 -12.95 7.73 15.77
N LYS A 107 -12.85 6.88 16.80
CA LYS A 107 -11.69 6.86 17.71
C LYS A 107 -10.39 6.53 16.98
N TYR A 108 -10.45 5.57 16.06
CA TYR A 108 -9.31 5.19 15.23
C TYR A 108 -8.81 6.36 14.39
N LEU A 109 -9.73 7.11 13.76
CA LEU A 109 -9.39 8.29 12.94
C LEU A 109 -8.74 9.40 13.76
N GLU A 110 -9.15 9.62 15.02
CA GLU A 110 -8.51 10.58 15.90
C GLU A 110 -7.05 10.19 16.16
N VAL A 111 -6.79 8.93 16.52
CA VAL A 111 -5.42 8.42 16.72
C VAL A 111 -4.62 8.47 15.42
N TYR A 112 -5.23 8.06 14.30
CA TYR A 112 -4.59 8.12 12.98
C TYR A 112 -4.13 9.54 12.65
N ARG A 113 -4.99 10.56 12.81
CA ARG A 113 -4.65 11.96 12.52
C ARG A 113 -3.48 12.46 13.36
N ILE A 114 -3.48 12.12 14.65
CA ILE A 114 -2.38 12.51 15.57
C ILE A 114 -1.06 11.88 15.12
N LEU A 115 -1.06 10.58 14.82
CA LEU A 115 0.17 9.87 14.46
C LEU A 115 0.69 10.24 13.07
N THR A 116 -0.18 10.64 12.14
CA THR A 116 0.21 10.86 10.73
C THR A 116 0.42 12.33 10.37
N ALA A 117 0.21 13.28 11.29
CA ALA A 117 0.30 14.71 11.02
C ALA A 117 1.62 15.13 10.34
N ASP A 118 2.74 14.54 10.77
CA ASP A 118 4.09 14.87 10.30
C ASP A 118 4.74 13.71 9.50
N MET A 119 3.94 12.73 9.04
CA MET A 119 4.47 11.60 8.27
C MET A 119 4.81 12.00 6.84
N PRO A 120 5.88 11.41 6.25
CA PRO A 120 6.26 11.71 4.89
C PRO A 120 5.17 11.26 3.91
N LYS A 121 4.84 12.14 2.97
CA LYS A 121 3.94 11.80 1.85
C LYS A 121 4.74 11.23 0.68
N PRO A 122 4.20 10.25 -0.04
CA PRO A 122 4.85 9.75 -1.25
C PRO A 122 4.88 10.81 -2.34
N ASN A 123 5.87 10.73 -3.23
CA ASN A 123 5.86 11.59 -4.43
C ASN A 123 5.22 10.88 -5.64
N VAL A 124 5.12 9.58 -5.62
CA VAL A 124 4.42 8.78 -6.63
C VAL A 124 3.69 7.64 -5.93
N VAL A 125 2.44 7.42 -6.29
CA VAL A 125 1.67 6.24 -5.89
C VAL A 125 1.49 5.34 -7.10
N VAL A 126 1.91 4.09 -7.01
CA VAL A 126 1.62 3.07 -8.02
C VAL A 126 0.46 2.23 -7.50
N TYR A 127 -0.71 2.43 -8.10
CA TYR A 127 -1.92 1.70 -7.73
C TYR A 127 -2.09 0.47 -8.61
N LEU A 128 -1.98 -0.71 -8.00
CA LEU A 128 -2.25 -2.00 -8.63
C LEU A 128 -3.71 -2.40 -8.38
N HIS A 129 -4.41 -2.77 -9.43
CA HIS A 129 -5.76 -3.37 -9.35
C HIS A 129 -5.83 -4.61 -10.25
N ALA A 130 -6.75 -5.51 -9.96
CA ALA A 130 -7.00 -6.71 -10.76
C ALA A 130 -8.40 -7.25 -10.46
N SER A 131 -8.91 -8.14 -11.31
CA SER A 131 -10.16 -8.85 -11.08
C SER A 131 -10.12 -9.71 -9.83
N LEU A 132 -11.28 -9.95 -9.23
CA LEU A 132 -11.41 -10.82 -8.06
C LEU A 132 -10.81 -12.21 -8.32
N GLU A 133 -11.03 -12.76 -9.51
CA GLU A 133 -10.48 -14.05 -9.91
C GLU A 133 -8.95 -14.07 -9.84
N THR A 134 -8.31 -13.05 -10.39
CA THR A 134 -6.85 -12.90 -10.36
C THR A 134 -6.33 -12.75 -8.94
N LEU A 135 -6.99 -11.95 -8.11
CA LEU A 135 -6.60 -11.75 -6.72
C LEU A 135 -6.70 -13.05 -5.92
N LEU A 136 -7.82 -13.77 -6.02
CA LEU A 136 -8.02 -15.06 -5.33
C LEU A 136 -6.99 -16.11 -5.78
N LYS A 137 -6.70 -16.19 -7.08
CA LYS A 137 -5.65 -17.08 -7.61
C LYS A 137 -4.29 -16.75 -7.00
N ARG A 138 -3.91 -15.47 -6.93
CA ARG A 138 -2.61 -15.03 -6.38
C ARG A 138 -2.53 -15.21 -4.86
N VAL A 139 -3.61 -14.97 -4.12
CA VAL A 139 -3.69 -15.25 -2.67
C VAL A 139 -3.48 -16.74 -2.41
N LYS A 140 -4.17 -17.60 -3.17
CA LYS A 140 -4.03 -19.05 -3.04
C LYS A 140 -2.60 -19.53 -3.37
N LEU A 141 -1.97 -18.99 -4.43
CA LEU A 141 -0.59 -19.32 -4.81
C LEU A 141 0.41 -18.89 -3.74
N ARG A 142 0.18 -17.74 -3.07
CA ARG A 142 1.03 -17.25 -1.99
C ARG A 142 0.98 -18.14 -0.75
N GLY A 143 -0.17 -18.76 -0.45
CA GLY A 143 -0.33 -19.79 0.56
C GLY A 143 -0.12 -19.36 2.00
N ARG A 144 -0.42 -18.11 2.36
CA ARG A 144 -0.38 -17.66 3.76
C ARG A 144 -1.50 -18.30 4.57
N GLU A 145 -1.15 -18.89 5.72
CA GLU A 145 -2.10 -19.65 6.54
C GLU A 145 -3.27 -18.80 7.02
N PHE A 146 -3.02 -17.60 7.50
CA PHE A 146 -4.04 -16.67 8.00
C PHE A 146 -4.98 -16.12 6.90
N GLU A 147 -4.63 -16.27 5.62
CA GLU A 147 -5.49 -15.87 4.49
C GLU A 147 -6.40 -17.00 4.00
N ARG A 148 -6.26 -18.22 4.55
CA ARG A 148 -7.01 -19.41 4.11
C ARG A 148 -8.53 -19.22 4.20
N ASP A 149 -8.99 -18.55 5.28
CA ASP A 149 -10.39 -18.34 5.59
C ASP A 149 -10.91 -16.98 5.09
N MET A 150 -10.12 -16.25 4.28
CA MET A 150 -10.53 -14.97 3.73
C MET A 150 -11.71 -15.13 2.79
N SER A 151 -12.81 -14.44 3.10
CA SER A 151 -14.01 -14.42 2.27
C SER A 151 -13.75 -13.75 0.91
N PRO A 152 -14.15 -14.36 -0.22
CA PRO A 152 -14.12 -13.69 -1.54
C PRO A 152 -14.89 -12.36 -1.53
N LEU A 153 -16.03 -12.29 -0.84
CA LEU A 153 -16.82 -11.07 -0.71
C LEU A 153 -16.02 -9.96 0.02
N TYR A 154 -15.28 -10.31 1.07
CA TYR A 154 -14.40 -9.34 1.75
C TYR A 154 -13.35 -8.77 0.80
N LEU A 155 -12.71 -9.61 -0.01
CA LEU A 155 -11.69 -9.18 -0.97
C LEU A 155 -12.27 -8.31 -2.09
N GLU A 156 -13.45 -8.65 -2.58
CA GLU A 156 -14.19 -7.84 -3.58
C GLU A 156 -14.53 -6.46 -3.03
N GLN A 157 -15.09 -6.40 -1.84
CA GLN A 157 -15.43 -5.16 -1.17
C GLN A 157 -14.20 -4.30 -0.87
N LEU A 158 -13.10 -4.93 -0.42
CA LEU A 158 -11.84 -4.24 -0.19
C LEU A 158 -11.27 -3.64 -1.48
N SER A 159 -11.41 -4.34 -2.61
CA SER A 159 -10.98 -3.83 -3.91
C SER A 159 -11.78 -2.57 -4.30
N ALA A 160 -13.09 -2.59 -4.10
CA ALA A 160 -13.95 -1.42 -4.34
C ALA A 160 -13.59 -0.24 -3.42
N ASP A 161 -13.26 -0.50 -2.14
CA ASP A 161 -12.82 0.54 -1.21
C ASP A 161 -11.49 1.17 -1.63
N TYR A 162 -10.56 0.38 -2.16
CA TYR A 162 -9.31 0.89 -2.74
C TYR A 162 -9.58 1.81 -3.94
N ASP A 163 -10.45 1.41 -4.86
CA ASP A 163 -10.81 2.21 -6.04
C ASP A 163 -11.45 3.55 -5.63
N GLU A 164 -12.40 3.52 -4.68
CA GLU A 164 -13.03 4.74 -4.13
C GLU A 164 -11.99 5.65 -3.49
N PHE A 165 -11.13 5.09 -2.63
CA PHE A 165 -10.09 5.84 -1.93
C PHE A 165 -9.11 6.49 -2.92
N ILE A 166 -8.60 5.73 -3.88
CA ILE A 166 -7.63 6.24 -4.87
C ILE A 166 -8.26 7.33 -5.74
N HIS A 167 -9.51 7.15 -6.16
CA HIS A 167 -10.22 8.19 -6.91
C HIS A 167 -10.39 9.49 -6.08
N HIS A 168 -10.68 9.38 -4.79
CA HIS A 168 -10.74 10.54 -3.90
C HIS A 168 -9.35 11.16 -3.70
N PHE A 169 -8.32 10.32 -3.50
CA PHE A 169 -6.93 10.75 -3.31
C PHE A 169 -6.41 11.55 -4.51
N GLU A 170 -6.66 11.11 -5.74
CA GLU A 170 -6.29 11.84 -6.97
C GLU A 170 -6.90 13.25 -7.02
N LYS A 171 -8.13 13.41 -6.54
CA LYS A 171 -8.82 14.70 -6.49
C LYS A 171 -8.30 15.63 -5.40
N THR A 172 -7.94 15.08 -4.25
CA THR A 172 -7.51 15.84 -3.07
C THR A 172 -6.02 16.11 -3.02
N HIS A 173 -5.23 15.33 -3.78
CA HIS A 173 -3.78 15.42 -3.86
C HIS A 173 -3.29 15.43 -5.32
N PRO A 174 -3.75 16.40 -6.15
CA PRO A 174 -3.40 16.44 -7.57
C PRO A 174 -1.90 16.61 -7.83
N GLU A 175 -1.15 17.05 -6.81
CA GLU A 175 0.30 17.15 -6.84
C GLU A 175 1.02 15.80 -6.76
N ILE A 176 0.32 14.72 -6.35
CA ILE A 176 0.91 13.38 -6.24
C ILE A 176 0.38 12.52 -7.39
N PRO A 177 1.20 12.19 -8.41
CA PRO A 177 0.76 11.35 -9.51
C PRO A 177 0.41 9.94 -9.03
N VAL A 178 -0.69 9.40 -9.52
CA VAL A 178 -1.12 8.02 -9.33
C VAL A 178 -0.98 7.27 -10.65
N LEU A 179 -0.12 6.25 -10.67
CA LEU A 179 0.04 5.34 -11.80
C LEU A 179 -0.85 4.13 -11.60
N ARG A 180 -1.91 4.01 -12.39
CA ARG A 180 -2.81 2.86 -12.37
C ARG A 180 -2.26 1.74 -13.25
N ILE A 181 -2.12 0.54 -12.70
CA ILE A 181 -1.62 -0.66 -13.39
C ILE A 181 -2.66 -1.77 -13.23
N ASN A 182 -3.17 -2.26 -14.36
CA ASN A 182 -4.10 -3.37 -14.39
C ASN A 182 -3.32 -4.70 -14.37
N GLY A 183 -3.43 -5.44 -13.27
CA GLY A 183 -2.74 -6.71 -13.05
C GLY A 183 -3.35 -7.89 -13.81
N ASP A 184 -4.49 -7.72 -14.51
CA ASP A 184 -5.02 -8.71 -15.44
C ASP A 184 -4.37 -8.59 -16.82
N GLU A 185 -3.90 -7.41 -17.19
CA GLU A 185 -3.29 -7.12 -18.50
C GLU A 185 -1.76 -7.15 -18.43
N ILE A 186 -1.18 -6.82 -17.27
CA ILE A 186 0.27 -6.67 -17.08
C ILE A 186 0.77 -7.67 -16.04
N ASP A 187 1.62 -8.59 -16.45
CA ASP A 187 2.27 -9.56 -15.57
C ASP A 187 3.77 -9.25 -15.41
N PHE A 188 4.05 -8.24 -14.63
CA PHE A 188 5.42 -7.77 -14.34
C PHE A 188 6.25 -8.76 -13.50
N VAL A 189 5.67 -9.88 -13.07
CA VAL A 189 6.39 -10.94 -12.34
C VAL A 189 6.99 -11.96 -13.29
N ASN A 190 6.25 -12.34 -14.34
CA ASN A 190 6.64 -13.39 -15.25
C ASN A 190 7.21 -12.87 -16.58
N TYR A 191 6.93 -11.62 -16.95
CA TYR A 191 7.37 -11.03 -18.24
C TYR A 191 8.20 -9.76 -18.03
N GLU A 192 9.47 -9.80 -18.46
CA GLU A 192 10.40 -8.68 -18.38
C GLU A 192 9.91 -7.44 -19.18
N GLN A 193 9.24 -7.66 -20.28
CA GLN A 193 8.68 -6.58 -21.10
C GLN A 193 7.62 -5.80 -20.32
N ASP A 194 6.73 -6.47 -19.61
CA ASP A 194 5.70 -5.85 -18.79
C ASP A 194 6.32 -5.08 -17.62
N LEU A 195 7.31 -5.67 -16.97
CA LEU A 195 8.08 -4.99 -15.94
C LEU A 195 8.76 -3.73 -16.48
N GLY A 196 9.40 -3.82 -17.64
CA GLY A 196 10.04 -2.68 -18.31
C GLY A 196 9.09 -1.52 -18.57
N GLN A 197 7.86 -1.80 -19.05
CA GLN A 197 6.82 -0.79 -19.26
C GLN A 197 6.40 -0.11 -17.95
N VAL A 198 6.25 -0.87 -16.85
CA VAL A 198 5.89 -0.30 -15.55
C VAL A 198 7.02 0.59 -15.02
N LEU A 199 8.27 0.12 -15.08
CA LEU A 199 9.44 0.89 -14.62
C LEU A 199 9.62 2.18 -15.40
N GLN A 200 9.42 2.15 -16.73
CA GLN A 200 9.46 3.36 -17.57
C GLN A 200 8.40 4.38 -17.14
N LYS A 201 7.15 3.95 -16.87
CA LYS A 201 6.09 4.86 -16.37
C LYS A 201 6.46 5.49 -15.03
N VAL A 202 7.09 4.72 -14.15
CA VAL A 202 7.59 5.22 -12.85
C VAL A 202 8.65 6.28 -13.06
N GLU A 203 9.64 6.02 -13.91
CA GLU A 203 10.73 6.96 -14.25
C GLU A 203 10.19 8.27 -14.84
N GLU A 204 9.29 8.18 -15.82
CA GLU A 204 8.65 9.36 -16.42
C GLU A 204 7.91 10.21 -15.38
N SER A 205 7.26 9.58 -14.40
CA SER A 205 6.56 10.29 -13.33
C SER A 205 7.50 10.98 -12.35
N LEU A 206 8.67 10.40 -12.08
CA LEU A 206 9.70 11.03 -11.27
C LEU A 206 10.32 12.24 -11.99
N LEU A 207 10.59 12.12 -13.30
CA LEU A 207 11.19 13.19 -14.12
C LEU A 207 10.24 14.39 -14.25
N LYS A 208 8.95 14.19 -14.51
CA LYS A 208 7.95 15.27 -14.62
C LYS A 208 7.91 16.14 -13.36
N ARG A 209 8.06 15.56 -12.19
CA ARG A 209 8.11 16.31 -10.93
C ARG A 209 9.37 17.12 -10.73
N SER A 210 10.49 16.64 -11.24
CA SER A 210 11.77 17.38 -11.17
C SER A 210 11.77 18.64 -12.02
N THR A 211 10.86 18.76 -13.01
CA THR A 211 10.78 19.87 -13.95
C THR A 211 9.72 20.92 -13.55
N THR A 212 8.84 20.61 -12.60
CA THR A 212 7.71 21.49 -12.21
C THR A 212 8.00 22.29 -10.91
N LEU A 213 9.20 22.19 -10.36
CA LEU A 213 9.74 22.95 -9.22
C LEU A 213 10.86 23.89 -9.65
#